data_6970920d6c0361e612ebc17e7a12f484
#
_entry.id   6970920d6c0361e612ebc17e7a12f484
#
_cell.length_a   1.000
_cell.length_b   1.000
_cell.length_c   1.000
_cell.angle_alpha   90.00
_cell.angle_beta   90.00
_cell.angle_gamma   90.00
#
_symmetry.space_group_name_H-M   'P 1'
#
loop_
_entity.id
_entity.type
_entity.pdbx_description
1 polymer ?
#
loop_
_entity_poly.entity_id
_entity_poly.type
_entity_poly.pdbx_seq_one_letter_code
_entity_poly.pdbx_strand_id
1 'polypeptide(L)'
;HVVDLPALPASATLSLQGGVQADDLISMTESTDPVRGERVVTAIAMEQSADNGENGGDGETTAEAKPLPSLAIGTRNGVVKRWNREAPTTMDSWPVIDVKDGDEVVFAAVAENDDRLVFVSSDSSLLTFDAKNVRPQGRTAGGMAGIKLAEGAHVMAFNVVPAGKVAWTY
;
A
#
# COMPACT_ATOMS: atom_id res chain seq x y z
N HIS A 1 -5.44 -5.73 6.84
CA HIS A 1 -5.46 -7.12 7.31
C HIS A 1 -4.13 -7.81 7.00
N VAL A 2 -3.69 -8.69 7.87
CA VAL A 2 -2.54 -9.58 7.67
C VAL A 2 -3.07 -10.99 7.48
N VAL A 3 -2.60 -11.66 6.43
CA VAL A 3 -3.01 -13.03 6.11
C VAL A 3 -1.76 -13.86 5.84
N ASP A 4 -1.67 -15.02 6.45
CA ASP A 4 -0.59 -15.95 6.18
C ASP A 4 -0.69 -16.52 4.76
N LEU A 5 0.42 -16.50 4.02
CA LEU A 5 0.46 -17.00 2.65
C LEU A 5 -0.05 -18.44 2.46
N PRO A 6 0.20 -19.38 3.40
CA PRO A 6 -0.36 -20.73 3.31
C PRO A 6 -1.89 -20.81 3.37
N ALA A 7 -2.56 -19.79 3.93
CA ALA A 7 -4.01 -19.73 3.97
C ALA A 7 -4.63 -19.31 2.62
N LEU A 8 -3.83 -18.74 1.72
CA LEU A 8 -4.30 -18.35 0.40
C LEU A 8 -4.40 -19.57 -0.52
N PRO A 9 -5.44 -19.64 -1.37
CA PRO A 9 -5.57 -20.75 -2.31
C PRO A 9 -4.40 -20.74 -3.29
N ALA A 10 -3.76 -21.90 -3.45
CA ALA A 10 -2.68 -22.09 -4.40
C ALA A 10 -3.05 -23.21 -5.37
N SER A 11 -2.74 -23.03 -6.64
CA SER A 11 -2.86 -24.06 -7.66
C SER A 11 -1.47 -24.48 -8.14
N ALA A 12 -1.19 -25.76 -8.13
CA ALA A 12 0.06 -26.31 -8.66
C ALA A 12 0.15 -26.22 -10.20
N THR A 13 -0.98 -26.03 -10.87
CA THR A 13 -1.07 -25.88 -12.32
C THR A 13 -1.86 -24.62 -12.65
N LEU A 14 -1.49 -23.99 -13.75
CA LEU A 14 -2.27 -22.87 -14.30
C LEU A 14 -3.60 -23.41 -14.83
N SER A 15 -4.63 -23.37 -14.02
CA SER A 15 -5.99 -23.72 -14.39
C SER A 15 -6.94 -22.56 -14.11
N LEU A 16 -8.01 -22.48 -14.89
CA LEU A 16 -9.07 -21.48 -14.67
C LEU A 16 -9.90 -21.89 -13.45
N GLN A 17 -9.36 -21.64 -12.27
CA GLN A 17 -10.08 -21.81 -11.01
C GLN A 17 -10.53 -20.46 -10.49
N GLY A 18 -11.73 -20.40 -9.93
CA GLY A 18 -12.15 -19.25 -9.15
C GLY A 18 -11.27 -19.12 -7.89
N GLY A 19 -11.00 -17.86 -7.49
CA GLY A 19 -10.42 -17.58 -6.17
C GLY A 19 -11.42 -17.83 -5.05
N VAL A 20 -11.01 -17.62 -3.81
CA VAL A 20 -11.91 -17.52 -2.66
C VAL A 20 -12.34 -16.06 -2.48
N GLN A 21 -13.51 -15.86 -1.88
CA GLN A 21 -13.95 -14.51 -1.52
C GLN A 21 -13.06 -13.96 -0.41
N ALA A 22 -12.80 -12.66 -0.42
CA ALA A 22 -11.99 -12.03 0.61
C ALA A 22 -12.59 -12.22 2.01
N ASP A 23 -13.91 -12.23 2.13
CA ASP A 23 -14.65 -12.43 3.38
C ASP A 23 -14.40 -13.80 4.03
N ASP A 24 -14.01 -14.79 3.23
CA ASP A 24 -13.64 -16.13 3.74
C ASP A 24 -12.25 -16.14 4.41
N LEU A 25 -11.43 -15.14 4.12
CA LEU A 25 -10.05 -15.06 4.61
C LEU A 25 -9.85 -13.97 5.67
N ILE A 26 -10.58 -12.88 5.55
CA ILE A 26 -10.47 -11.70 6.42
C ILE A 26 -11.88 -11.25 6.81
N SER A 27 -12.02 -10.79 8.07
CA SER A 27 -13.28 -10.16 8.49
C SER A 27 -13.40 -8.79 7.83
N MET A 28 -14.31 -8.65 6.90
CA MET A 28 -14.67 -7.39 6.27
C MET A 28 -15.94 -6.83 6.91
N THR A 29 -16.04 -5.51 6.96
CA THR A 29 -17.24 -4.85 7.46
C THR A 29 -18.34 -4.96 6.38
N GLU A 30 -19.46 -5.55 6.74
CA GLU A 30 -20.63 -5.56 5.85
C GLU A 30 -21.09 -4.12 5.61
N SER A 31 -21.02 -3.68 4.36
CA SER A 31 -21.59 -2.40 3.93
C SER A 31 -22.93 -2.64 3.24
N THR A 32 -23.92 -1.91 3.68
CA THR A 32 -25.23 -1.89 2.99
C THR A 32 -25.19 -1.11 1.67
N ASP A 33 -24.09 -0.39 1.42
CA ASP A 33 -23.88 0.34 0.18
C ASP A 33 -22.98 -0.49 -0.77
N PRO A 34 -23.53 -1.08 -1.84
CA PRO A 34 -22.77 -1.89 -2.78
C PRO A 34 -21.70 -1.10 -3.55
N VAL A 35 -21.74 0.23 -3.51
CA VAL A 35 -20.75 1.12 -4.13
C VAL A 35 -19.61 1.43 -3.16
N ARG A 36 -19.88 1.36 -1.84
CA ARG A 36 -18.94 1.69 -0.76
C ARG A 36 -18.55 0.51 0.11
N GLY A 37 -18.86 -0.71 -0.31
CA GLY A 37 -18.42 -1.92 0.39
C GLY A 37 -16.91 -2.00 0.50
N GLU A 38 -16.41 -2.59 1.58
CA GLU A 38 -14.99 -2.90 1.71
C GLU A 38 -14.56 -3.78 0.53
N ARG A 39 -13.39 -3.47 -0.02
CA ARG A 39 -12.81 -4.23 -1.13
C ARG A 39 -11.31 -4.37 -0.95
N VAL A 40 -10.77 -5.47 -1.42
CA VAL A 40 -9.32 -5.63 -1.52
C VAL A 40 -8.81 -4.76 -2.67
N VAL A 41 -7.99 -3.78 -2.35
CA VAL A 41 -7.40 -2.85 -3.33
C VAL A 41 -6.08 -3.39 -3.86
N THR A 42 -5.27 -3.98 -2.97
CA THR A 42 -3.96 -4.54 -3.30
C THR A 42 -3.54 -5.56 -2.26
N ALA A 43 -2.63 -6.45 -2.64
CA ALA A 43 -1.93 -7.33 -1.73
C ALA A 43 -0.42 -7.07 -1.84
N ILE A 44 0.24 -6.92 -0.72
CA ILE A 44 1.68 -6.67 -0.66
C ILE A 44 2.35 -7.64 0.32
N ALA A 45 3.55 -8.09 -0.01
CA ALA A 45 4.35 -8.85 0.93
C ALA A 45 4.80 -7.95 2.09
N MET A 46 4.64 -8.44 3.31
CA MET A 46 5.24 -7.85 4.49
C MET A 46 6.45 -8.69 4.88
N GLU A 47 7.63 -8.09 4.83
CA GLU A 47 8.79 -8.66 5.49
C GLU A 47 8.56 -8.50 7.00
N GLN A 48 8.55 -9.60 7.71
CA GLN A 48 8.61 -9.55 9.17
C GLN A 48 10.00 -8.99 9.51
N SER A 49 10.06 -7.96 10.35
CA SER A 49 11.30 -7.57 10.99
C SER A 49 11.83 -8.84 11.64
N ALA A 50 13.03 -9.28 11.23
CA ALA A 50 13.65 -10.42 11.88
C ALA A 50 13.68 -10.10 13.37
N ASP A 51 12.83 -10.79 14.13
CA ASP A 51 12.88 -10.80 15.57
C ASP A 51 14.27 -11.36 15.89
N ASN A 52 15.15 -10.52 16.43
CA ASN A 52 16.46 -10.95 16.89
C ASN A 52 16.23 -11.84 18.11
N GLY A 53 15.73 -13.06 17.85
CA GLY A 53 15.75 -14.16 18.78
C GLY A 53 17.19 -14.40 19.17
N GLU A 54 17.46 -14.28 20.45
CA GLU A 54 18.69 -14.54 21.14
C GLU A 54 19.48 -15.70 20.52
N ASN A 55 20.55 -15.36 19.81
CA ASN A 55 21.67 -16.26 19.69
C ASN A 55 22.90 -15.49 20.12
N GLY A 56 23.32 -15.75 21.37
CA GLY A 56 24.57 -15.31 21.89
C GLY A 56 25.72 -15.80 21.01
N GLY A 57 26.37 -14.87 20.37
CA GLY A 57 27.57 -15.04 19.58
C GLY A 57 28.26 -13.69 19.46
N ASP A 58 29.35 -13.48 20.20
CA ASP A 58 30.24 -12.33 20.10
C ASP A 58 30.69 -12.15 18.65
N GLY A 59 30.18 -11.13 18.01
CA GLY A 59 30.56 -10.74 16.66
C GLY A 59 30.06 -9.34 16.39
N GLU A 60 30.88 -8.34 16.65
CA GLU A 60 30.73 -6.94 16.31
C GLU A 60 30.49 -6.80 14.80
N THR A 61 29.25 -6.67 14.42
CA THR A 61 28.89 -6.16 13.08
C THR A 61 27.66 -5.27 13.25
N THR A 62 27.92 -3.99 13.51
CA THR A 62 26.94 -2.91 13.38
C THR A 62 26.59 -2.74 11.91
N ALA A 63 25.87 -3.69 11.35
CA ALA A 63 25.10 -3.44 10.14
C ALA A 63 23.89 -2.59 10.58
N GLU A 64 23.92 -1.28 10.34
CA GLU A 64 22.75 -0.44 10.47
C GLU A 64 21.63 -1.13 9.67
N ALA A 65 20.63 -1.66 10.37
CA ALA A 65 19.48 -2.30 9.72
C ALA A 65 18.85 -1.25 8.79
N LYS A 66 18.93 -1.49 7.47
CA LYS A 66 18.32 -0.60 6.49
C LYS A 66 16.83 -0.48 6.84
N PRO A 67 16.30 0.74 7.03
CA PRO A 67 14.90 0.91 7.37
C PRO A 67 14.03 0.26 6.28
N LEU A 68 12.99 -0.45 6.71
CA LEU A 68 12.03 -1.05 5.78
C LEU A 68 11.47 0.02 4.83
N PRO A 69 11.32 -0.29 3.54
CA PRO A 69 10.70 0.63 2.60
C PRO A 69 9.27 0.95 3.04
N SER A 70 8.84 2.19 2.84
CA SER A 70 7.52 2.66 3.24
C SER A 70 6.42 2.12 2.32
N LEU A 71 5.18 2.10 2.81
CA LEU A 71 4.00 1.89 1.98
C LEU A 71 3.53 3.24 1.44
N ALA A 72 3.54 3.41 0.13
CA ALA A 72 2.94 4.56 -0.55
C ALA A 72 1.48 4.24 -0.89
N ILE A 73 0.58 5.17 -0.57
CA ILE A 73 -0.87 5.04 -0.72
C ILE A 73 -1.36 6.25 -1.52
N GLY A 74 -2.16 6.00 -2.55
CA GLY A 74 -2.81 7.05 -3.35
C GLY A 74 -4.32 6.94 -3.24
N THR A 75 -5.02 8.08 -3.12
CA THR A 75 -6.47 8.13 -3.05
C THR A 75 -7.10 8.72 -4.31
N ARG A 76 -8.40 8.48 -4.48
CA ARG A 76 -9.22 8.95 -5.59
C ARG A 76 -9.24 10.48 -5.71
N ASN A 77 -9.23 11.18 -4.57
CA ASN A 77 -9.23 12.64 -4.54
C ASN A 77 -7.81 13.24 -4.60
N GLY A 78 -6.80 12.45 -4.94
CA GLY A 78 -5.44 12.93 -5.19
C GLY A 78 -4.59 13.11 -3.95
N VAL A 79 -4.95 12.51 -2.84
CA VAL A 79 -4.11 12.47 -1.64
C VAL A 79 -3.04 11.39 -1.81
N VAL A 80 -1.86 11.67 -1.29
CA VAL A 80 -0.76 10.71 -1.18
C VAL A 80 -0.30 10.60 0.26
N LYS A 81 0.02 9.38 0.68
CA LYS A 81 0.62 9.11 1.98
C LYS A 81 1.75 8.11 1.85
N ARG A 82 2.78 8.26 2.66
CA ARG A 82 3.75 7.19 2.94
C ARG A 82 3.63 6.78 4.39
N TRP A 83 3.55 5.49 4.63
CA TRP A 83 3.51 4.91 5.97
C TRP A 83 4.75 4.05 6.22
N ASN A 84 5.38 4.20 7.40
CA ASN A 84 6.62 3.52 7.77
C ASN A 84 6.51 2.00 7.95
N ARG A 85 5.32 1.41 7.80
CA ARG A 85 5.06 -0.02 7.99
C ARG A 85 5.30 -0.51 9.44
N GLU A 86 5.16 0.37 10.42
CA GLU A 86 5.16 0.02 11.84
C GLU A 86 3.86 -0.71 12.17
N ALA A 87 3.87 -2.03 12.01
CA ALA A 87 2.72 -2.87 12.30
C ALA A 87 2.54 -3.05 13.83
N PRO A 88 1.31 -2.99 14.34
CA PRO A 88 1.04 -3.40 15.72
C PRO A 88 1.31 -4.89 15.88
N THR A 89 1.95 -5.26 16.98
CA THR A 89 2.29 -6.67 17.27
C THR A 89 1.10 -7.50 17.76
N THR A 90 -0.01 -6.86 18.11
CA THR A 90 -1.16 -7.51 18.76
C THR A 90 -2.44 -7.46 17.94
N MET A 91 -2.39 -6.99 16.70
CA MET A 91 -3.58 -6.79 15.86
C MET A 91 -3.36 -7.38 14.47
N ASP A 92 -4.34 -8.10 13.97
CA ASP A 92 -4.34 -8.66 12.60
C ASP A 92 -4.91 -7.68 11.57
N SER A 93 -5.51 -6.58 12.03
CA SER A 93 -6.10 -5.53 11.19
C SER A 93 -5.98 -4.17 11.85
N TRP A 94 -5.59 -3.17 11.07
CA TRP A 94 -5.48 -1.79 11.56
C TRP A 94 -5.58 -0.77 10.42
N PRO A 95 -6.05 0.47 10.70
CA PRO A 95 -6.04 1.53 9.70
C PRO A 95 -4.60 1.99 9.43
N VAL A 96 -4.30 2.29 8.18
CA VAL A 96 -3.00 2.84 7.74
C VAL A 96 -3.11 4.24 7.15
N ILE A 97 -4.31 4.74 6.95
CA ILE A 97 -4.61 6.09 6.48
C ILE A 97 -5.98 6.52 7.02
N ASP A 98 -6.09 7.79 7.39
CA ASP A 98 -7.37 8.42 7.70
C ASP A 98 -7.94 9.04 6.42
N VAL A 99 -8.86 8.33 5.78
CA VAL A 99 -9.47 8.73 4.50
C VAL A 99 -10.66 9.63 4.78
N LYS A 100 -10.72 10.79 4.13
CA LYS A 100 -11.84 11.73 4.28
C LYS A 100 -13.12 11.18 3.66
N ASP A 101 -14.26 11.65 4.16
CA ASP A 101 -15.57 11.31 3.61
C ASP A 101 -15.63 11.55 2.09
N GLY A 102 -16.09 10.55 1.36
CA GLY A 102 -16.20 10.60 -0.09
C GLY A 102 -14.90 10.35 -0.85
N ASP A 103 -13.79 10.09 -0.18
CA ASP A 103 -12.54 9.66 -0.79
C ASP A 103 -12.35 8.14 -0.61
N GLU A 104 -11.50 7.54 -1.41
CA GLU A 104 -11.17 6.12 -1.33
C GLU A 104 -9.72 5.86 -1.75
N VAL A 105 -9.11 4.80 -1.22
CA VAL A 105 -7.79 4.35 -1.67
C VAL A 105 -7.91 3.73 -3.06
N VAL A 106 -7.13 4.23 -4.01
CA VAL A 106 -7.05 3.69 -5.38
C VAL A 106 -6.06 2.55 -5.44
N PHE A 107 -4.89 2.73 -4.84
CA PHE A 107 -3.83 1.72 -4.83
C PHE A 107 -2.81 2.00 -3.72
N ALA A 108 -2.09 0.96 -3.33
CA ALA A 108 -0.95 1.08 -2.43
C ALA A 108 0.17 0.12 -2.86
N ALA A 109 1.41 0.56 -2.73
CA ALA A 109 2.59 -0.23 -3.06
C ALA A 109 3.78 0.18 -2.18
N VAL A 110 4.72 -0.73 -2.04
CA VAL A 110 5.98 -0.48 -1.33
C VAL A 110 6.80 0.52 -2.15
N ALA A 111 7.39 1.52 -1.47
CA ALA A 111 8.20 2.56 -2.09
C ALA A 111 9.45 2.86 -1.27
N GLU A 112 10.59 2.86 -1.93
CA GLU A 112 11.85 3.40 -1.41
C GLU A 112 11.93 4.92 -1.67
N ASN A 113 12.90 5.59 -1.07
CA ASN A 113 13.04 7.06 -1.21
C ASN A 113 13.33 7.49 -2.66
N ASP A 114 14.09 6.69 -3.38
CA ASP A 114 14.53 7.00 -4.75
C ASP A 114 13.54 6.56 -5.84
N ASP A 115 12.46 5.88 -5.42
CA ASP A 115 11.38 5.51 -6.33
C ASP A 115 10.54 6.72 -6.72
N ARG A 116 9.79 6.58 -7.81
CA ARG A 116 8.88 7.61 -8.29
C ARG A 116 7.43 7.20 -8.06
N LEU A 117 6.67 8.14 -7.52
CA LEU A 117 5.22 8.01 -7.41
C LEU A 117 4.57 8.59 -8.66
N VAL A 118 3.57 7.88 -9.19
CA VAL A 118 2.89 8.25 -10.44
C VAL A 118 1.39 8.30 -10.19
N PHE A 119 0.77 9.41 -10.58
CA PHE A 119 -0.67 9.59 -10.62
C PHE A 119 -1.15 9.72 -12.05
N VAL A 120 -2.27 9.11 -12.35
CA VAL A 120 -3.02 9.29 -13.60
C VAL A 120 -4.45 9.68 -13.23
N SER A 121 -4.95 10.77 -13.76
CA SER A 121 -6.30 11.27 -13.49
C SER A 121 -7.26 11.01 -14.65
N SER A 122 -8.56 11.11 -14.39
CA SER A 122 -9.62 10.85 -15.34
C SER A 122 -9.67 11.85 -16.51
N ASP A 123 -9.05 13.02 -16.35
CA ASP A 123 -8.88 14.03 -17.41
C ASP A 123 -7.58 13.83 -18.20
N SER A 124 -6.97 12.65 -18.09
CA SER A 124 -5.72 12.28 -18.76
C SER A 124 -4.49 13.08 -18.30
N SER A 125 -4.54 13.71 -17.14
CA SER A 125 -3.36 14.33 -16.54
C SER A 125 -2.48 13.27 -15.89
N LEU A 126 -1.17 13.37 -16.09
CA LEU A 126 -0.18 12.48 -15.50
C LEU A 126 0.82 13.29 -14.69
N LEU A 127 1.02 12.91 -13.43
CA LEU A 127 2.01 13.53 -12.54
C LEU A 127 2.94 12.48 -11.99
N THR A 128 4.23 12.78 -11.96
CA THR A 128 5.24 11.93 -11.32
C THR A 128 6.20 12.76 -10.49
N PHE A 129 6.60 12.25 -9.34
CA PHE A 129 7.58 12.87 -8.45
C PHE A 129 8.28 11.82 -7.58
N ASP A 130 9.41 12.19 -6.99
CA ASP A 130 10.20 11.28 -6.15
C ASP A 130 9.46 10.98 -4.83
N ALA A 131 9.48 9.72 -4.41
CA ALA A 131 8.83 9.28 -3.19
C ALA A 131 9.36 10.00 -1.94
N LYS A 132 10.64 10.40 -1.93
CA LYS A 132 11.24 11.18 -0.83
C LYS A 132 10.56 12.53 -0.58
N ASN A 133 9.84 13.08 -1.56
CA ASN A 133 9.09 14.33 -1.42
C ASN A 133 7.84 14.14 -0.53
N VAL A 134 7.42 12.91 -0.30
CA VAL A 134 6.34 12.56 0.62
C VAL A 134 6.95 12.03 1.91
N ARG A 135 6.95 12.87 2.95
CA ARG A 135 7.46 12.44 4.26
C ARG A 135 6.62 11.30 4.81
N PRO A 136 7.25 10.21 5.28
CA PRO A 136 6.52 9.14 5.97
C PRO A 136 5.77 9.65 7.20
N GLN A 137 4.57 9.14 7.41
CA GLN A 137 3.65 9.55 8.48
C GLN A 137 3.15 8.34 9.27
N GLY A 138 2.71 8.58 10.49
CA GLY A 138 2.08 7.58 11.33
C GLY A 138 0.73 7.10 10.77
N ARG A 139 0.18 6.02 11.34
CA ARG A 139 -1.03 5.32 10.85
C ARG A 139 -2.26 6.22 10.71
N THR A 140 -2.52 7.07 11.70
CA THR A 140 -3.72 7.91 11.79
C THR A 140 -3.67 9.20 10.98
N ALA A 141 -2.58 9.48 10.27
CA ALA A 141 -2.48 10.67 9.43
C ALA A 141 -3.24 10.46 8.10
N GLY A 142 -3.88 11.51 7.61
CA GLY A 142 -4.66 11.51 6.37
C GLY A 142 -3.83 11.69 5.07
N GLY A 143 -2.50 11.82 5.18
CA GLY A 143 -1.66 12.09 4.00
C GLY A 143 -1.53 13.58 3.67
N MET A 144 -1.14 13.87 2.44
CA MET A 144 -0.95 15.22 1.90
C MET A 144 -1.44 15.29 0.46
N ALA A 145 -1.60 16.50 -0.08
CA ALA A 145 -1.95 16.68 -1.48
C ALA A 145 -0.85 16.10 -2.40
N GLY A 146 -1.21 15.16 -3.24
CA GLY A 146 -0.34 14.52 -4.22
C GLY A 146 -0.48 15.16 -5.60
N ILE A 147 -1.68 15.17 -6.16
CA ILE A 147 -2.00 15.76 -7.45
C ILE A 147 -3.14 16.77 -7.31
N LYS A 148 -3.03 17.89 -8.01
CA LYS A 148 -4.14 18.85 -8.14
C LYS A 148 -5.04 18.38 -9.28
N LEU A 149 -6.27 18.05 -8.96
CA LEU A 149 -7.28 17.62 -9.92
C LEU A 149 -8.09 18.81 -10.46
N ALA A 150 -8.52 18.71 -11.72
CA ALA A 150 -9.54 19.61 -12.27
C ALA A 150 -10.91 19.35 -11.63
N GLU A 151 -11.86 20.26 -11.82
CA GLU A 151 -13.22 20.07 -11.31
C GLU A 151 -13.86 18.81 -11.92
N GLY A 152 -14.39 17.94 -11.08
CA GLY A 152 -14.99 16.67 -11.49
C GLY A 152 -13.98 15.57 -11.86
N ALA A 153 -12.68 15.86 -11.94
CA ALA A 153 -11.66 14.86 -12.18
C ALA A 153 -11.32 14.07 -10.90
N HIS A 154 -10.83 12.86 -11.09
CA HIS A 154 -10.40 11.99 -10.01
C HIS A 154 -9.19 11.16 -10.45
N VAL A 155 -8.49 10.58 -9.48
CA VAL A 155 -7.37 9.68 -9.76
C VAL A 155 -7.91 8.34 -10.26
N MET A 156 -7.46 7.93 -11.43
CA MET A 156 -7.77 6.63 -12.05
C MET A 156 -6.76 5.56 -11.66
N ALA A 157 -5.49 5.95 -11.56
CA ALA A 157 -4.42 5.05 -11.18
C ALA A 157 -3.35 5.78 -10.35
N PHE A 158 -2.81 5.05 -9.39
CA PHE A 158 -1.63 5.40 -8.63
C PHE A 158 -0.66 4.24 -8.68
N ASN A 159 0.64 4.51 -8.82
CA ASN A 159 1.64 3.45 -8.84
C ASN A 159 3.01 3.95 -8.33
N VAL A 160 3.89 2.99 -8.02
CA VAL A 160 5.28 3.21 -7.67
C VAL A 160 6.16 2.65 -8.79
N VAL A 161 7.05 3.48 -9.30
CA VAL A 161 8.03 3.10 -10.34
C VAL A 161 9.40 3.04 -9.69
N PRO A 162 10.03 1.87 -9.62
CA PRO A 162 11.34 1.71 -9.02
C PRO A 162 12.39 2.59 -9.70
N ALA A 163 13.38 3.05 -8.94
CA ALA A 163 14.48 3.86 -9.43
C ALA A 163 15.17 3.21 -10.66
N GLY A 164 15.42 3.99 -11.68
CA GLY A 164 16.03 3.51 -12.92
C GLY A 164 15.10 2.72 -13.86
N LYS A 165 13.82 2.62 -13.55
CA LYS A 165 12.79 2.04 -14.42
C LYS A 165 11.97 3.13 -15.10
N VAL A 166 11.25 2.74 -16.16
CA VAL A 166 10.38 3.63 -16.95
C VAL A 166 8.94 3.19 -16.72
N ALA A 167 8.05 4.16 -16.44
CA ALA A 167 6.62 3.92 -16.43
C ALA A 167 6.07 3.89 -17.86
N TRP A 168 5.26 2.90 -18.17
CA TRP A 168 4.50 2.81 -19.41
C TRP A 168 3.02 3.03 -19.11
N THR A 169 2.38 3.87 -19.91
CA THR A 169 0.92 4.09 -19.88
C THR A 169 0.34 3.73 -21.24
N TYR A 170 -0.81 3.08 -21.24
CA TYR A 170 -1.57 2.73 -22.44
C TYR A 170 -2.91 3.47 -22.43
#